data_44d6214d406eac1c370215690e205b99
#
_entry.id   44d6214d406eac1c370215690e205b99
#
_cell.length_a   1.000
_cell.length_b   1.000
_cell.length_c   1.000
_cell.angle_alpha   90.00
_cell.angle_beta   90.00
_cell.angle_gamma   90.00
#
_symmetry.space_group_name_H-M   'P 1'
#
loop_
_entity.id
_entity.type
_entity.pdbx_description
1 polymer ?
#
loop_
_entity_poly.entity_id
_entity_poly.type
_entity_poly.pdbx_seq_one_letter_code
_entity_poly.pdbx_strand_id
1 'polypeptide(L)'
;MKEKILQALDDVGLLNKVEEQACDLSEGEMQRVAIARAIVNQPELILADEPTGNLDPITSEEIVTLLMHINKKHGTTVLMATHDYIVIDKFRAKVIACEDGKIVF
;
A
#
# COMPACT_ATOMS: atom_id res chain seq x y z
N MET A 1 14.47 -1.08 -17.33
CA MET A 1 14.39 -1.27 -15.87
C MET A 1 14.39 0.03 -15.10
N LYS A 2 15.31 0.95 -15.41
CA LYS A 2 15.37 2.23 -14.71
C LYS A 2 14.06 3.03 -14.82
N GLU A 3 13.48 3.07 -16.00
CA GLU A 3 12.22 3.80 -16.24
C GLU A 3 11.08 3.23 -15.40
N LYS A 4 11.00 1.91 -15.26
CA LYS A 4 9.97 1.27 -14.45
C LYS A 4 10.14 1.58 -12.97
N ILE A 5 11.38 1.64 -12.50
CA ILE A 5 11.68 2.00 -11.10
C ILE A 5 11.27 3.44 -10.82
N LEU A 6 11.63 4.36 -11.72
CA LEU A 6 11.27 5.77 -11.55
C LEU A 6 9.75 5.97 -11.61
N GLN A 7 9.07 5.24 -12.50
CA GLN A 7 7.61 5.30 -12.57
C GLN A 7 6.97 4.80 -11.27
N ALA A 8 7.49 3.70 -10.71
CA ALA A 8 6.97 3.17 -9.47
C ALA A 8 7.17 4.16 -8.31
N LEU A 9 8.34 4.80 -8.24
CA LEU A 9 8.60 5.82 -7.23
C LEU A 9 7.70 7.03 -7.40
N ASP A 10 7.43 7.44 -8.64
CA ASP A 10 6.49 8.53 -8.90
C ASP A 10 5.08 8.16 -8.46
N ASP A 11 4.64 6.93 -8.74
CA ASP A 11 3.31 6.45 -8.36
C ASP A 11 3.08 6.49 -6.85
N VAL A 12 4.13 6.31 -6.06
CA VAL A 12 4.02 6.35 -4.60
C VAL A 12 4.43 7.71 -4.00
N GLY A 13 4.73 8.69 -4.84
CA GLY A 13 5.06 10.04 -4.39
C GLY A 13 6.47 10.21 -3.83
N LEU A 14 7.41 9.36 -4.22
CA LEU A 14 8.78 9.40 -3.71
C LEU A 14 9.83 9.72 -4.76
N LEU A 15 9.43 10.22 -5.92
CA LEU A 15 10.40 10.51 -6.97
C LEU A 15 11.49 11.48 -6.51
N ASN A 16 11.12 12.45 -5.68
CA ASN A 16 12.06 13.44 -5.15
C ASN A 16 12.97 12.88 -4.04
N LYS A 17 12.78 11.64 -3.63
CA LYS A 17 13.58 10.99 -2.58
C LYS A 17 14.54 9.94 -3.11
N VAL A 18 14.67 9.85 -4.43
CA VAL A 18 15.42 8.77 -5.08
C VAL A 18 16.89 8.71 -4.65
N GLU A 19 17.47 9.86 -4.29
CA GLU A 19 18.87 9.93 -3.85
C GLU A 19 19.05 9.73 -2.34
N GLU A 20 17.96 9.61 -1.58
CA GLU A 20 18.08 9.47 -0.13
C GLU A 20 18.31 8.01 0.27
N GLN A 21 18.98 7.85 1.41
CA GLN A 21 19.21 6.54 1.99
C GLN A 21 17.97 6.08 2.75
N ALA A 22 17.74 4.76 2.80
CA ALA A 22 16.58 4.21 3.47
C ALA A 22 16.49 4.62 4.94
N CYS A 23 17.62 4.78 5.62
CA CYS A 23 17.64 5.17 7.02
C CYS A 23 17.19 6.61 7.26
N ASP A 24 17.13 7.42 6.21
CA ASP A 24 16.68 8.81 6.30
C ASP A 24 15.20 8.98 5.99
N LEU A 25 14.50 7.88 5.74
CA LEU A 25 13.08 7.90 5.41
C LEU A 25 12.21 7.69 6.64
N SER A 26 11.03 8.33 6.67
CA SER A 26 10.03 8.08 7.70
C SER A 26 9.43 6.68 7.53
N GLU A 27 8.69 6.19 8.54
CA GLU A 27 8.02 4.90 8.45
C GLU A 27 7.00 4.88 7.30
N GLY A 28 6.26 5.97 7.13
CA GLY A 28 5.32 6.09 6.01
C GLY A 28 6.03 6.07 4.66
N GLU A 29 7.17 6.74 4.55
CA GLU A 29 7.97 6.73 3.33
C GLU A 29 8.56 5.34 3.06
N MET A 30 9.01 4.64 4.10
CA MET A 30 9.49 3.26 3.96
C MET A 30 8.38 2.34 3.49
N GLN A 31 7.15 2.54 3.97
CA GLN A 31 6.00 1.77 3.51
C GLN A 31 5.70 2.07 2.04
N ARG A 32 5.85 3.34 1.61
CA ARG A 32 5.69 3.71 0.20
C ARG A 32 6.75 3.04 -0.67
N VAL A 33 7.98 2.92 -0.18
CA VAL A 33 9.04 2.19 -0.89
C VAL A 33 8.65 0.72 -1.06
N ALA A 34 8.11 0.09 -0.01
CA ALA A 34 7.64 -1.29 -0.09
C ALA A 34 6.54 -1.46 -1.14
N ILE A 35 5.63 -0.50 -1.23
CA ILE A 35 4.56 -0.52 -2.24
C ILE A 35 5.16 -0.34 -3.64
N ALA A 36 6.10 0.60 -3.81
CA ALA A 36 6.78 0.80 -5.09
C ALA A 36 7.47 -0.47 -5.56
N ARG A 37 8.13 -1.16 -4.63
CA ARG A 37 8.78 -2.45 -4.92
C ARG A 37 7.77 -3.49 -5.41
N ALA A 38 6.58 -3.49 -4.81
CA ALA A 38 5.54 -4.43 -5.20
C ALA A 38 5.00 -4.15 -6.60
N ILE A 39 4.90 -2.89 -7.01
CA ILE A 39 4.27 -2.51 -8.29
C ILE A 39 5.24 -2.36 -9.45
N VAL A 40 6.55 -2.41 -9.22
CA VAL A 40 7.55 -2.14 -10.26
C VAL A 40 7.41 -3.08 -11.47
N ASN A 41 6.97 -4.30 -11.26
CA ASN A 41 6.78 -5.30 -12.31
C ASN A 41 5.33 -5.38 -12.79
N GLN A 42 4.49 -4.42 -12.43
CA GLN A 42 3.09 -4.33 -12.84
C GLN A 42 2.30 -5.61 -12.57
N PRO A 43 2.22 -6.06 -11.30
CA PRO A 43 1.52 -7.29 -10.96
C PRO A 43 0.01 -7.14 -11.11
N GLU A 44 -0.68 -8.26 -11.23
CA GLU A 44 -2.15 -8.28 -11.25
C GLU A 44 -2.74 -8.22 -9.84
N LEU A 45 -1.97 -8.65 -8.84
CA LEU A 45 -2.42 -8.74 -7.46
C LEU A 45 -1.32 -8.24 -6.51
N ILE A 46 -1.71 -7.41 -5.57
CA ILE A 46 -0.85 -6.99 -4.46
C ILE A 46 -1.45 -7.53 -3.17
N LEU A 47 -0.61 -8.18 -2.37
CA LEU A 47 -0.98 -8.62 -1.03
C LEU A 47 -0.37 -7.64 -0.02
N ALA A 48 -1.21 -6.95 0.72
CA ALA A 48 -0.78 -5.99 1.73
C ALA A 48 -1.15 -6.52 3.11
N ASP A 49 -0.14 -6.88 3.90
CA ASP A 49 -0.33 -7.44 5.23
C ASP A 49 -0.11 -6.35 6.28
N GLU A 50 -1.19 -5.93 6.92
CA GLU A 50 -1.19 -4.86 7.91
C GLU A 50 -0.41 -3.63 7.44
N PRO A 51 -0.74 -3.06 6.25
CA PRO A 51 0.07 -1.99 5.66
C PRO A 51 0.08 -0.70 6.47
N THR A 52 -0.85 -0.54 7.41
CA THR A 52 -0.95 0.64 8.26
C THR A 52 -0.49 0.37 9.70
N GLY A 53 0.05 -0.82 9.99
CA GLY A 53 0.56 -1.15 11.30
C GLY A 53 1.66 -0.19 11.72
N ASN A 54 1.60 0.31 12.95
CA ASN A 54 2.58 1.24 13.54
C ASN A 54 2.59 2.64 12.92
N LEU A 55 1.63 2.96 12.06
CA LEU A 55 1.51 4.30 11.49
C LEU A 55 0.44 5.10 12.24
N ASP A 56 0.64 6.41 12.31
CA ASP A 56 -0.37 7.31 12.87
C ASP A 56 -1.62 7.33 11.96
N PRO A 57 -2.78 7.80 12.46
CA PRO A 57 -4.01 7.77 11.67
C PRO A 57 -3.94 8.52 10.34
N ILE A 58 -3.26 9.65 10.29
CA ILE A 58 -3.16 10.44 9.06
C ILE A 58 -2.32 9.71 8.03
N THR A 59 -1.17 9.20 8.41
CA THR A 59 -0.29 8.45 7.52
C THR A 59 -0.95 7.15 7.07
N SER A 60 -1.68 6.47 7.98
CA SER A 60 -2.44 5.27 7.65
C SER A 60 -3.45 5.54 6.53
N GLU A 61 -4.19 6.64 6.64
CA GLU A 61 -5.14 7.02 5.60
C GLU A 61 -4.46 7.28 4.26
N GLU A 62 -3.30 7.94 4.29
CA GLU A 62 -2.53 8.20 3.08
C GLU A 62 -2.08 6.92 2.40
N ILE A 63 -1.64 5.92 3.17
CA ILE A 63 -1.20 4.63 2.62
C ILE A 63 -2.36 3.89 1.98
N VAL A 64 -3.51 3.83 2.64
CA VAL A 64 -4.68 3.14 2.06
C VAL A 64 -5.19 3.87 0.82
N THR A 65 -5.20 5.19 0.85
CA THR A 65 -5.58 6.01 -0.31
C THR A 65 -4.65 5.73 -1.48
N LEU A 66 -3.35 5.59 -1.21
CA LEU A 66 -2.37 5.25 -2.23
C LEU A 66 -2.65 3.88 -2.85
N LEU A 67 -2.96 2.87 -2.03
CA LEU A 67 -3.30 1.54 -2.55
C LEU A 67 -4.56 1.58 -3.41
N MET A 68 -5.56 2.35 -3.02
CA MET A 68 -6.77 2.53 -3.83
C MET A 68 -6.48 3.24 -5.15
N HIS A 69 -5.57 4.22 -5.12
CA HIS A 69 -5.14 4.92 -6.33
C HIS A 69 -4.44 3.97 -7.31
N ILE A 70 -3.58 3.11 -6.81
CA ILE A 70 -2.90 2.10 -7.63
C ILE A 70 -3.92 1.15 -8.26
N ASN A 71 -4.91 0.72 -7.49
CA ASN A 71 -5.99 -0.12 -8.03
C ASN A 71 -6.72 0.56 -9.18
N LYS A 72 -7.04 1.84 -9.04
CA LYS A 72 -7.76 2.57 -10.08
C LYS A 72 -6.91 2.86 -11.30
N LYS A 73 -5.65 3.27 -11.07
CA LYS A 73 -4.76 3.67 -12.17
C LYS A 73 -4.29 2.50 -13.00
N HIS A 74 -3.92 1.40 -12.35
CA HIS A 74 -3.29 0.26 -13.01
C HIS A 74 -4.18 -0.96 -13.14
N GLY A 75 -5.36 -0.94 -12.55
CA GLY A 75 -6.25 -2.12 -12.52
C GLY A 75 -5.73 -3.24 -11.64
N THR A 76 -4.71 -2.97 -10.83
CA THR A 76 -4.15 -3.95 -9.92
C THR A 76 -5.15 -4.28 -8.81
N THR A 77 -5.40 -5.56 -8.56
CA THR A 77 -6.21 -5.98 -7.43
C THR A 77 -5.39 -5.88 -6.16
N VAL A 78 -5.94 -5.26 -5.14
CA VAL A 78 -5.27 -5.14 -3.83
C VAL A 78 -6.06 -5.94 -2.80
N LEU A 79 -5.41 -6.93 -2.20
CA LEU A 79 -5.96 -7.70 -1.10
C LEU A 79 -5.23 -7.29 0.16
N MET A 80 -5.94 -6.66 1.09
CA MET A 80 -5.34 -6.14 2.32
C MET A 80 -5.81 -6.92 3.53
N ALA A 81 -4.86 -7.45 4.30
CA ALA A 81 -5.15 -8.07 5.59
C ALA A 81 -4.97 -7.01 6.67
N THR A 82 -6.01 -6.73 7.42
CA THR A 82 -5.96 -5.76 8.51
C THR A 82 -7.00 -6.07 9.58
N HIS A 83 -6.72 -5.67 10.81
CA HIS A 83 -7.70 -5.64 11.90
C HIS A 83 -8.02 -4.21 12.33
N ASP A 84 -7.61 -3.23 11.54
CA ASP A 84 -7.88 -1.81 11.81
C ASP A 84 -9.29 -1.47 11.34
N TYR A 85 -10.25 -1.49 12.26
CA TYR A 85 -11.65 -1.22 11.95
C TYR A 85 -11.91 0.21 11.47
N ILE A 86 -11.05 1.16 11.85
CA ILE A 86 -11.19 2.53 11.36
C ILE A 86 -10.94 2.58 9.86
N VAL A 87 -9.91 1.87 9.40
CA VAL A 87 -9.60 1.76 7.98
C VAL A 87 -10.73 1.05 7.24
N ILE A 88 -11.21 -0.08 7.78
CA ILE A 88 -12.27 -0.87 7.17
C ILE A 88 -13.55 -0.03 6.99
N ASP A 89 -13.93 0.72 8.02
CA ASP A 89 -15.15 1.52 7.99
C ASP A 89 -15.04 2.74 7.06
N LYS A 90 -13.84 3.31 6.95
CA LYS A 90 -13.64 4.54 6.19
C LYS A 90 -13.57 4.30 4.69
N PHE A 91 -12.99 3.19 4.28
CA PHE A 91 -12.79 2.88 2.87
C PHE A 91 -13.78 1.81 2.43
N ARG A 92 -14.55 2.12 1.37
CA ARG A 92 -15.56 1.20 0.84
C ARG A 92 -14.90 0.13 -0.01
N ALA A 93 -14.72 -1.04 0.55
CA ALA A 93 -14.16 -2.19 -0.13
C ALA A 93 -14.92 -3.43 0.28
N LYS A 94 -14.79 -4.50 -0.52
CA LYS A 94 -15.36 -5.78 -0.13
C LYS A 94 -14.58 -6.33 1.04
N VAL A 95 -15.28 -6.69 2.12
CA VAL A 95 -14.67 -7.23 3.33
C VAL A 95 -14.90 -8.73 3.41
N ILE A 96 -13.81 -9.45 3.66
CA ILE A 96 -13.84 -10.89 3.93
C ILE A 96 -13.35 -11.08 5.36
N ALA A 97 -14.18 -11.66 6.21
CA ALA A 97 -13.79 -11.87 7.60
C ALA A 97 -13.12 -13.23 7.77
N CYS A 98 -12.12 -13.28 8.64
CA CYS A 98 -11.48 -14.54 9.04
C CYS A 98 -11.82 -14.77 10.51
N GLU A 99 -12.56 -15.84 10.79
CA GLU A 99 -12.99 -16.17 12.13
C GLU A 99 -12.70 -17.66 12.41
N ASP A 100 -12.05 -17.93 13.54
CA ASP A 100 -11.71 -19.29 13.98
C ASP A 100 -11.03 -20.11 12.87
N GLY A 101 -10.13 -19.48 12.13
CA GLY A 101 -9.42 -20.14 11.03
C GLY A 101 -10.24 -20.35 9.78
N LYS A 102 -11.44 -19.78 9.70
CA LYS A 102 -12.33 -19.91 8.55
C LYS A 102 -12.55 -18.54 7.89
N ILE A 103 -12.73 -18.57 6.58
CA ILE A 103 -13.05 -17.38 5.80
C ILE A 103 -14.57 -17.26 5.69
N VAL A 104 -15.07 -16.07 6.04
CA VAL A 104 -16.50 -15.77 5.99
C VAL A 104 -16.69 -14.61 5.00
N PHE A 105 -17.48 -14.84 3.97
CA PHE A 105 -17.77 -13.82 2.96
C PHE A 105 -18.94 -12.92 3.34
#